data_953f1a4f305b27cf17d4bcbcde38513b
#
_entry.id   953f1a4f305b27cf17d4bcbcde38513b
#
_cell.length_a   1.000
_cell.length_b   1.000
_cell.length_c   1.000
_cell.angle_alpha   90.00
_cell.angle_beta   90.00
_cell.angle_gamma   90.00
#
_symmetry.space_group_name_H-M   'P 1'
#
loop_
_entity.id
_entity.type
_entity.pdbx_description
1 polymer ?
#
loop_
_entity_poly.entity_id
_entity_poly.type
_entity_poly.pdbx_seq_one_letter_code
_entity_poly.pdbx_strand_id
1 'polypeptide(L)'
;MYQKFEQELTECVMPFIEKNFRTKNDRRSRAIAGFSRGGGQSLFTVYSNFDKFSYLASYSAYLTPEVMDIYFPNIENDIKKLDLMWFGVGTSDFLYQNVLDHQAYFDQKGISYEKMFTEGGHTWMNARTYLAETLQKFFK
;
A
#
# COMPACT_ATOMS: atom_id res chain seq x y z
N MET A 1 10.41 7.10 -10.51
CA MET A 1 10.32 7.62 -9.12
C MET A 1 10.06 6.50 -8.11
N TYR A 2 9.04 5.67 -8.28
CA TYR A 2 8.70 4.57 -7.35
C TYR A 2 9.81 3.53 -7.22
N GLN A 3 10.42 3.10 -8.32
CA GLN A 3 11.51 2.12 -8.34
C GLN A 3 12.71 2.54 -7.47
N LYS A 4 13.12 3.81 -7.51
CA LYS A 4 14.24 4.29 -6.68
C LYS A 4 13.91 4.20 -5.18
N PHE A 5 12.70 4.57 -4.79
CA PHE A 5 12.26 4.44 -3.41
C PHE A 5 12.20 2.98 -2.96
N GLU A 6 11.64 2.12 -3.81
CA GLU A 6 11.54 0.68 -3.56
C GLU A 6 12.94 0.07 -3.34
N GLN A 7 13.89 0.35 -4.23
CA GLN A 7 15.28 -0.12 -4.10
C GLN A 7 15.95 0.43 -2.84
N GLU A 8 15.86 1.73 -2.60
CA GLU A 8 16.44 2.34 -1.39
C GLU A 8 15.89 1.70 -0.11
N LEU A 9 14.57 1.50 -0.05
CA LEU A 9 13.93 0.87 1.10
C LEU A 9 14.38 -0.57 1.30
N THR A 10 14.34 -1.37 0.24
CA THR A 10 14.54 -2.84 0.35
C THR A 10 16.01 -3.24 0.34
N GLU A 11 16.89 -2.48 -0.29
CA GLU A 11 18.31 -2.81 -0.44
C GLU A 11 19.21 -2.07 0.56
N CYS A 12 18.76 -0.92 1.10
CA CYS A 12 19.56 -0.10 2.01
C CYS A 12 18.92 0.02 3.40
N VAL A 13 17.70 0.58 3.49
CA VAL A 13 17.10 0.93 4.77
C VAL A 13 16.73 -0.31 5.57
N MET A 14 16.00 -1.24 4.99
CA MET A 14 15.57 -2.47 5.68
C MET A 14 16.78 -3.29 6.17
N PRO A 15 17.79 -3.62 5.34
CA PRO A 15 18.95 -4.35 5.79
C PRO A 15 19.74 -3.62 6.89
N PHE A 16 19.84 -2.29 6.80
CA PHE A 16 20.49 -1.49 7.85
C PHE A 16 19.77 -1.59 9.20
N ILE A 17 18.44 -1.43 9.18
CA ILE A 17 17.62 -1.52 10.39
C ILE A 17 17.68 -2.94 10.99
N GLU A 18 17.52 -3.95 10.18
CA GLU A 18 17.53 -5.36 10.63
C GLU A 18 18.89 -5.80 11.19
N LYS A 19 19.99 -5.24 10.67
CA LYS A 19 21.33 -5.50 11.18
C LYS A 19 21.64 -4.81 12.51
N ASN A 20 21.10 -3.60 12.71
CA ASN A 20 21.52 -2.73 13.83
C ASN A 20 20.49 -2.66 14.97
N PHE A 21 19.28 -3.13 14.77
CA PHE A 21 18.18 -3.05 15.76
C PHE A 21 17.54 -4.43 15.96
N ARG A 22 16.94 -4.63 17.11
CA ARG A 22 16.19 -5.85 17.43
C ARG A 22 14.82 -5.83 16.75
N THR A 23 14.78 -6.19 15.49
CA THR A 23 13.56 -6.29 14.70
C THR A 23 13.29 -7.74 14.31
N LYS A 24 12.04 -8.06 14.06
CA LYS A 24 11.67 -9.30 13.38
C LYS A 24 11.85 -9.07 11.87
N ASN A 25 12.45 -10.05 11.19
CA ASN A 25 12.80 -9.94 9.77
C ASN A 25 11.99 -10.87 8.85
N ASP A 26 10.89 -11.41 9.34
CA ASP A 26 9.95 -12.17 8.53
C ASP A 26 8.86 -11.27 7.90
N ARG A 27 8.27 -11.71 6.79
CA ARG A 27 7.27 -10.92 6.06
C ARG A 27 6.02 -10.58 6.89
N ARG A 28 5.60 -11.48 7.80
CA ARG A 28 4.43 -11.27 8.66
C ARG A 28 4.65 -10.24 9.75
N SER A 29 5.89 -9.87 9.97
CA SER A 29 6.27 -8.80 10.89
C SER A 29 6.54 -7.46 10.19
N ARG A 30 6.23 -7.37 8.89
CA ARG A 30 6.43 -6.13 8.11
C ARG A 30 5.13 -5.62 7.54
N ALA A 31 4.82 -4.38 7.88
CA ALA A 31 3.71 -3.59 7.34
C ALA A 31 4.26 -2.32 6.69
N ILE A 32 3.63 -1.87 5.63
CA ILE A 32 3.90 -0.56 5.03
C ILE A 32 2.61 0.19 4.81
N ALA A 33 2.61 1.46 5.15
CA ALA A 33 1.50 2.37 4.91
C ALA A 33 2.00 3.71 4.42
N GLY A 34 1.21 4.39 3.62
CA GLY A 34 1.61 5.71 3.13
C GLY A 34 0.44 6.57 2.68
N PHE A 35 0.65 7.90 2.78
CA PHE A 35 -0.30 8.91 2.35
C PHE A 35 0.19 9.60 1.07
N SER A 36 -0.73 9.84 0.13
CA SER A 36 -0.45 10.56 -1.10
C SER A 36 0.70 9.91 -1.89
N ARG A 37 1.77 10.62 -2.18
CA ARG A 37 2.97 10.06 -2.81
C ARG A 37 3.52 8.84 -2.05
N GLY A 38 3.54 8.91 -0.72
CA GLY A 38 3.96 7.80 0.13
C GLY A 38 3.06 6.57 -0.02
N GLY A 39 1.75 6.77 -0.26
CA GLY A 39 0.83 5.68 -0.58
C GLY A 39 1.16 5.00 -1.91
N GLY A 40 1.44 5.77 -2.96
CA GLY A 40 1.88 5.24 -4.25
C GLY A 40 3.22 4.50 -4.15
N GLN A 41 4.17 5.04 -3.38
CA GLN A 41 5.44 4.37 -3.08
C GLN A 41 5.22 3.04 -2.34
N SER A 42 4.31 3.02 -1.35
CA SER A 42 3.97 1.81 -0.61
C SER A 42 3.35 0.74 -1.50
N LEU A 43 2.39 1.12 -2.36
CA LEU A 43 1.78 0.23 -3.34
C LEU A 43 2.84 -0.41 -4.23
N PHE A 44 3.65 0.41 -4.90
CA PHE A 44 4.67 -0.07 -5.82
C PHE A 44 5.70 -0.98 -5.13
N THR A 45 6.13 -0.60 -3.93
CA THR A 45 7.10 -1.39 -3.16
C THR A 45 6.57 -2.78 -2.82
N VAL A 46 5.35 -2.88 -2.31
CA VAL A 46 4.79 -4.18 -1.93
C VAL A 46 4.48 -5.04 -3.15
N TYR A 47 3.93 -4.46 -4.21
CA TYR A 47 3.64 -5.20 -5.44
C TYR A 47 4.89 -5.73 -6.13
N SER A 48 6.05 -5.09 -5.89
CA SER A 48 7.36 -5.60 -6.33
C SER A 48 7.97 -6.62 -5.35
N ASN A 49 7.46 -6.75 -4.10
CA ASN A 49 8.12 -7.49 -3.02
C ASN A 49 7.11 -8.20 -2.10
N PHE A 50 6.20 -9.01 -2.65
CA PHE A 50 5.23 -9.78 -1.86
C PHE A 50 5.87 -10.81 -0.92
N ASP A 51 7.13 -11.15 -1.13
CA ASP A 51 7.93 -12.00 -0.25
C ASP A 51 8.44 -11.27 1.01
N LYS A 52 8.43 -9.93 0.99
CA LYS A 52 8.96 -9.11 2.09
C LYS A 52 7.90 -8.54 3.03
N PHE A 53 6.65 -8.36 2.56
CA PHE A 53 5.58 -7.70 3.32
C PHE A 53 4.32 -8.54 3.37
N SER A 54 3.56 -8.45 4.46
CA SER A 54 2.24 -9.06 4.61
C SER A 54 1.11 -8.05 4.73
N TYR A 55 1.40 -6.79 5.05
CA TYR A 55 0.38 -5.78 5.32
C TYR A 55 0.68 -4.51 4.52
N LEU A 56 -0.31 -4.05 3.78
CA LEU A 56 -0.23 -2.85 2.95
C LEU A 56 -1.47 -1.98 3.16
N ALA A 57 -1.25 -0.72 3.46
CA ALA A 57 -2.31 0.28 3.48
C ALA A 57 -1.91 1.52 2.67
N SER A 58 -2.82 1.99 1.83
CA SER A 58 -2.62 3.16 0.97
C SER A 58 -3.70 4.20 1.25
N TYR A 59 -3.28 5.42 1.55
CA TYR A 59 -4.16 6.53 1.90
C TYR A 59 -4.07 7.61 0.83
N SER A 60 -5.22 7.93 0.21
CA SER A 60 -5.31 8.94 -0.84
C SER A 60 -4.22 8.75 -1.91
N ALA A 61 -4.08 7.52 -2.41
CA ALA A 61 -3.08 7.18 -3.42
C ALA A 61 -3.52 5.98 -4.28
N TYR A 62 -2.89 5.86 -5.43
CA TYR A 62 -3.20 4.86 -6.46
C TYR A 62 -1.98 4.58 -7.33
N LEU A 63 -2.07 3.51 -8.12
CA LEU A 63 -1.29 3.30 -9.34
C LEU A 63 -2.28 3.24 -10.51
N THR A 64 -1.91 3.78 -11.66
CA THR A 64 -2.79 3.74 -12.83
C THR A 64 -2.88 2.34 -13.42
N PRO A 65 -3.96 1.98 -14.13
CA PRO A 65 -4.06 0.70 -14.83
C PRO A 65 -2.87 0.41 -15.73
N GLU A 66 -2.34 1.43 -16.43
CA GLU A 66 -1.17 1.27 -17.31
C GLU A 66 0.08 0.86 -16.52
N VAL A 67 0.30 1.46 -15.35
CA VAL A 67 1.41 1.07 -14.45
C VAL A 67 1.21 -0.35 -13.95
N MET A 68 -0.02 -0.70 -13.59
CA MET A 68 -0.37 -2.05 -13.15
C MET A 68 -0.10 -3.09 -14.24
N ASP A 69 -0.53 -2.84 -15.46
CA ASP A 69 -0.36 -3.77 -16.58
C ASP A 69 1.12 -3.92 -17.00
N ILE A 70 1.92 -2.84 -16.91
CA ILE A 70 3.33 -2.88 -17.28
C ILE A 70 4.18 -3.59 -16.21
N TYR A 71 3.98 -3.28 -14.94
CA TYR A 71 4.85 -3.75 -13.87
C TYR A 71 4.32 -4.96 -13.11
N PHE A 72 3.00 -5.15 -13.08
CA PHE A 72 2.33 -6.16 -12.25
C PHE A 72 1.24 -6.94 -13.01
N PRO A 73 1.53 -7.48 -14.21
CA PRO A 73 0.51 -8.07 -15.09
C PRO A 73 -0.23 -9.28 -14.48
N ASN A 74 0.36 -9.94 -13.49
CA ASN A 74 -0.19 -11.13 -12.82
C ASN A 74 -0.47 -10.87 -11.33
N ILE A 75 -0.76 -9.64 -10.95
CA ILE A 75 -0.91 -9.24 -9.55
C ILE A 75 -1.96 -10.06 -8.80
N GLU A 76 -3.02 -10.52 -9.47
CA GLU A 76 -4.08 -11.34 -8.89
C GLU A 76 -3.58 -12.66 -8.30
N ASN A 77 -2.43 -13.16 -8.76
CA ASN A 77 -1.82 -14.38 -8.23
C ASN A 77 -0.97 -14.11 -6.99
N ASP A 78 -0.26 -12.98 -6.98
CA ASP A 78 0.71 -12.67 -5.95
C ASP A 78 0.09 -11.94 -4.74
N ILE A 79 -0.92 -11.11 -4.96
CA ILE A 79 -1.55 -10.31 -3.91
C ILE A 79 -2.23 -11.16 -2.83
N LYS A 80 -2.58 -12.40 -3.15
CA LYS A 80 -3.09 -13.39 -2.18
C LYS A 80 -2.11 -13.73 -1.06
N LYS A 81 -0.84 -13.35 -1.22
CA LYS A 81 0.18 -13.49 -0.17
C LYS A 81 0.02 -12.44 0.94
N LEU A 82 -0.71 -11.34 0.69
CA LEU A 82 -0.94 -10.32 1.71
C LEU A 82 -2.00 -10.79 2.72
N ASP A 83 -1.73 -10.54 3.99
CA ASP A 83 -2.70 -10.71 5.07
C ASP A 83 -3.65 -9.50 5.14
N LEU A 84 -3.23 -8.32 4.65
CA LEU A 84 -4.08 -7.13 4.52
C LEU A 84 -3.68 -6.29 3.31
N MET A 85 -4.68 -5.95 2.49
CA MET A 85 -4.63 -4.87 1.50
C MET A 85 -5.75 -3.88 1.81
N TRP A 86 -5.39 -2.61 2.06
CA TRP A 86 -6.34 -1.62 2.54
C TRP A 86 -6.19 -0.25 1.85
N PHE A 87 -7.32 0.37 1.50
CA PHE A 87 -7.38 1.69 0.90
C PHE A 87 -8.23 2.66 1.72
N GLY A 88 -7.75 3.90 1.88
CA GLY A 88 -8.52 5.01 2.42
C GLY A 88 -8.47 6.24 1.53
N VAL A 89 -9.62 6.90 1.34
CA VAL A 89 -9.68 8.17 0.60
C VAL A 89 -10.89 9.00 1.04
N GLY A 90 -10.72 10.32 1.09
CA GLY A 90 -11.81 11.27 1.35
C GLY A 90 -12.68 11.47 0.09
N THR A 91 -13.99 11.58 0.28
CA THR A 91 -14.94 11.74 -0.83
C THR A 91 -14.81 13.08 -1.59
N SER A 92 -14.16 14.06 -0.97
CA SER A 92 -13.80 15.35 -1.60
C SER A 92 -12.31 15.47 -1.92
N ASP A 93 -11.55 14.35 -1.84
CA ASP A 93 -10.15 14.31 -2.23
C ASP A 93 -10.02 14.41 -3.75
N PHE A 94 -9.10 15.24 -4.23
CA PHE A 94 -8.87 15.37 -5.68
C PHE A 94 -8.37 14.08 -6.34
N LEU A 95 -7.86 13.12 -5.56
CA LEU A 95 -7.49 11.78 -6.01
C LEU A 95 -8.61 10.73 -5.85
N TYR A 96 -9.79 11.13 -5.39
CA TYR A 96 -10.88 10.18 -5.09
C TYR A 96 -11.19 9.28 -6.29
N GLN A 97 -11.39 9.86 -7.47
CA GLN A 97 -11.70 9.08 -8.68
C GLN A 97 -10.55 8.15 -9.06
N ASN A 98 -9.29 8.58 -8.95
CA ASN A 98 -8.14 7.75 -9.27
C ASN A 98 -8.02 6.54 -8.33
N VAL A 99 -8.36 6.70 -7.05
CA VAL A 99 -8.42 5.58 -6.09
C VAL A 99 -9.54 4.61 -6.45
N LEU A 100 -10.71 5.13 -6.86
CA LEU A 100 -11.80 4.29 -7.34
C LEU A 100 -11.42 3.51 -8.61
N ASP A 101 -10.71 4.13 -9.53
CA ASP A 101 -10.23 3.47 -10.76
C ASP A 101 -9.25 2.32 -10.44
N HIS A 102 -8.35 2.52 -9.48
CA HIS A 102 -7.47 1.45 -8.97
C HIS A 102 -8.29 0.31 -8.33
N GLN A 103 -9.30 0.65 -7.55
CA GLN A 103 -10.19 -0.34 -6.94
C GLN A 103 -11.00 -1.10 -8.00
N ALA A 104 -11.50 -0.41 -9.02
CA ALA A 104 -12.20 -1.03 -10.14
C ALA A 104 -11.30 -2.01 -10.92
N TYR A 105 -10.01 -1.68 -11.09
CA TYR A 105 -9.03 -2.59 -11.66
C TYR A 105 -8.91 -3.88 -10.82
N PHE A 106 -8.89 -3.76 -9.49
CA PHE A 106 -8.89 -4.91 -8.59
C PHE A 106 -10.17 -5.73 -8.67
N ASP A 107 -11.32 -5.05 -8.69
CA ASP A 107 -12.64 -5.70 -8.80
C ASP A 107 -12.74 -6.53 -10.08
N GLN A 108 -12.26 -6.01 -11.22
CA GLN A 108 -12.21 -6.73 -12.51
C GLN A 108 -11.33 -7.99 -12.47
N LYS A 109 -10.28 -7.98 -11.66
CA LYS A 109 -9.37 -9.14 -11.47
C LYS A 109 -9.78 -10.05 -10.31
N GLY A 110 -10.90 -9.77 -9.63
CA GLY A 110 -11.38 -10.56 -8.48
C GLY A 110 -10.47 -10.46 -7.25
N ILE A 111 -9.74 -9.36 -7.09
CA ILE A 111 -8.83 -9.12 -5.98
C ILE A 111 -9.62 -8.54 -4.80
N SER A 112 -9.48 -9.16 -3.64
CA SER A 112 -10.10 -8.69 -2.40
C SER A 112 -9.23 -7.65 -1.70
N TYR A 113 -9.87 -6.62 -1.16
CA TYR A 113 -9.23 -5.57 -0.36
C TYR A 113 -10.24 -4.96 0.62
N GLU A 114 -9.74 -4.31 1.67
CA GLU A 114 -10.56 -3.50 2.56
C GLU A 114 -10.49 -2.03 2.15
N LYS A 115 -11.53 -1.26 2.46
CA LYS A 115 -11.57 0.17 2.17
C LYS A 115 -12.33 0.97 3.21
N MET A 116 -11.99 2.25 3.29
CA MET A 116 -12.70 3.24 4.09
C MET A 116 -12.81 4.55 3.31
N PHE A 117 -14.02 5.06 3.18
CA PHE A 117 -14.28 6.39 2.68
C PHE A 117 -14.67 7.31 3.83
N THR A 118 -14.09 8.50 3.85
CA THR A 118 -14.42 9.54 4.84
C THR A 118 -14.90 10.79 4.12
N GLU A 119 -15.57 11.66 4.85
CA GLU A 119 -15.77 13.03 4.37
C GLU A 119 -14.43 13.77 4.29
N GLY A 120 -14.42 14.87 3.53
CA GLY A 120 -13.26 15.74 3.39
C GLY A 120 -12.32 15.35 2.26
N GLY A 121 -11.26 16.11 2.13
CA GLY A 121 -10.33 16.10 1.00
C GLY A 121 -8.98 15.46 1.36
N HIS A 122 -7.96 15.90 0.61
CA HIS A 122 -6.57 15.42 0.71
C HIS A 122 -5.88 16.03 1.94
N THR A 123 -6.17 15.49 3.13
CA THR A 123 -5.75 16.11 4.39
C THR A 123 -5.05 15.11 5.32
N TRP A 124 -4.16 15.65 6.17
CA TRP A 124 -3.52 14.89 7.26
C TRP A 124 -4.53 14.37 8.28
N MET A 125 -5.68 15.02 8.44
CA MET A 125 -6.75 14.55 9.32
C MET A 125 -7.30 13.21 8.84
N ASN A 126 -7.59 13.09 7.54
CA ASN A 126 -8.02 11.84 6.95
C ASN A 126 -6.92 10.78 7.02
N ALA A 127 -5.67 11.13 6.67
CA ALA A 127 -4.53 10.21 6.76
C ALA A 127 -4.33 9.66 8.18
N ARG A 128 -4.47 10.51 9.21
CA ARG A 128 -4.41 10.11 10.62
C ARG A 128 -5.52 9.11 10.98
N THR A 129 -6.74 9.35 10.51
CA THR A 129 -7.87 8.45 10.73
C THR A 129 -7.59 7.08 10.12
N TYR A 130 -7.11 7.03 8.88
CA TYR A 130 -6.76 5.79 8.18
C TYR A 130 -5.61 5.04 8.87
N LEU A 131 -4.59 5.77 9.34
CA LEU A 131 -3.49 5.17 10.09
C LEU A 131 -3.99 4.54 11.39
N ALA A 132 -4.84 5.25 12.16
CA ALA A 132 -5.40 4.75 13.41
C ALA A 132 -6.24 3.47 13.18
N GLU A 133 -6.99 3.40 12.09
CA GLU A 133 -7.78 2.22 11.71
C GLU A 133 -6.87 1.04 11.32
N THR A 134 -5.89 1.27 10.46
CA THR A 134 -5.03 0.19 9.95
C THR A 134 -4.04 -0.34 10.96
N LEU A 135 -3.54 0.50 11.90
CA LEU A 135 -2.69 0.04 13.01
C LEU A 135 -3.37 -1.03 13.88
N GLN A 136 -4.70 -0.99 13.99
CA GLN A 136 -5.46 -2.01 14.72
C GLN A 136 -5.59 -3.34 13.95
N LYS A 137 -5.28 -3.36 12.66
CA LYS A 137 -5.40 -4.52 11.76
C LYS A 137 -4.05 -5.16 11.45
N PHE A 138 -2.95 -4.42 11.57
CA PHE A 138 -1.62 -4.95 11.31
C PHE A 138 -1.22 -5.99 12.37
N PHE A 139 -0.51 -7.02 11.93
CA PHE A 139 0.09 -8.07 12.77
C PHE A 139 -0.92 -8.94 13.54
N LYS A 140 -2.11 -9.13 12.98
CA LYS A 140 -3.16 -10.00 13.54
C LYS A 140 -3.30 -11.31 12.78
#